data_e4c4a327537cb413ea6f4a1a3e7a82c7
#
_entry.id   e4c4a327537cb413ea6f4a1a3e7a82c7
#
_cell.length_a   1.000
_cell.length_b   1.000
_cell.length_c   1.000
_cell.angle_alpha   90.00
_cell.angle_beta   90.00
_cell.angle_gamma   90.00
#
_symmetry.space_group_name_H-M   'P 1'
#
loop_
_entity.id
_entity.type
_entity.pdbx_description
1 polymer ?
#
loop_
_entity_poly.entity_id
_entity_poly.type
_entity_poly.pdbx_seq_one_letter_code
_entity_poly.pdbx_strand_id
1 'polypeptide(L)'
;MSIQSNLNTIKASLPEHVTIVAVSKTKPVSDLMEAYNAGQRIFGENKIQEMADKYEEMPKDIQWHMIGHVQTNKVKFMAPFVSLIHGVDSLKLLQEINKQALKNNRIIDCLLQIYIAEEESKFGLDESELNALLSSSELKEMKNIRILGLMGMATFTEDHNQIKKEFTHLKSIFDSIKTPKTENCNLNTISMGMSGDYKLAIECGSTMVRIGSSIFGGR
;
A
#
# COMPACT_ATOMS: atom_id res chain seq x y z
N MET A 1 -8.34 -25.84 -0.13
CA MET A 1 -7.27 -25.50 0.86
C MET A 1 -7.83 -24.42 1.78
N SER A 2 -7.49 -24.44 3.09
CA SER A 2 -7.93 -23.42 4.03
C SER A 2 -7.14 -22.11 3.83
N ILE A 3 -7.69 -20.99 4.30
CA ILE A 3 -7.02 -19.68 4.29
C ILE A 3 -5.68 -19.77 5.04
N GLN A 4 -5.65 -20.45 6.19
CA GLN A 4 -4.45 -20.72 6.95
C GLN A 4 -3.38 -21.46 6.12
N SER A 5 -3.76 -22.53 5.41
CA SER A 5 -2.82 -23.29 4.58
C SER A 5 -2.26 -22.44 3.44
N ASN A 6 -3.11 -21.69 2.77
CA ASN A 6 -2.71 -20.79 1.67
C ASN A 6 -1.73 -19.73 2.18
N LEU A 7 -2.06 -19.08 3.29
CA LEU A 7 -1.23 -18.04 3.90
C LEU A 7 0.15 -18.59 4.30
N ASN A 8 0.19 -19.74 4.95
CA ASN A 8 1.47 -20.38 5.36
C ASN A 8 2.33 -20.76 4.16
N THR A 9 1.71 -21.30 3.09
CA THR A 9 2.44 -21.64 1.85
C THR A 9 3.05 -20.39 1.22
N ILE A 10 2.29 -19.29 1.16
CA ILE A 10 2.79 -18.03 0.61
C ILE A 10 3.92 -17.49 1.49
N LYS A 11 3.72 -17.40 2.82
CA LYS A 11 4.75 -16.91 3.74
C LYS A 11 6.07 -17.70 3.62
N ALA A 12 5.99 -19.03 3.53
CA ALA A 12 7.16 -19.89 3.37
C ALA A 12 7.91 -19.68 2.04
N SER A 13 7.25 -19.15 1.02
CA SER A 13 7.85 -18.90 -0.30
C SER A 13 8.46 -17.50 -0.44
N LEU A 14 8.29 -16.62 0.55
CA LEU A 14 8.76 -15.24 0.47
C LEU A 14 10.07 -15.04 1.24
N PRO A 15 10.95 -14.16 0.74
CA PRO A 15 12.10 -13.69 1.51
C PRO A 15 11.65 -12.97 2.80
N GLU A 16 12.42 -13.10 3.88
CA GLU A 16 12.11 -12.51 5.19
C GLU A 16 11.87 -10.99 5.15
N HIS A 17 12.54 -10.29 4.25
CA HIS A 17 12.43 -8.82 4.12
C HIS A 17 11.17 -8.38 3.38
N VAL A 18 10.37 -9.29 2.83
CA VAL A 18 9.16 -8.97 2.08
C VAL A 18 7.93 -9.05 2.97
N THR A 19 7.26 -7.94 3.12
CA THR A 19 6.00 -7.84 3.88
C THR A 19 4.80 -8.28 3.06
N ILE A 20 3.92 -9.10 3.66
CA ILE A 20 2.64 -9.47 3.06
C ILE A 20 1.53 -8.56 3.59
N VAL A 21 0.82 -7.90 2.69
CA VAL A 21 -0.48 -7.31 2.95
C VAL A 21 -1.55 -8.29 2.48
N ALA A 22 -2.32 -8.86 3.40
CA ALA A 22 -3.44 -9.74 3.08
C ALA A 22 -4.63 -8.89 2.59
N VAL A 23 -4.91 -8.93 1.28
CA VAL A 23 -5.96 -8.11 0.66
C VAL A 23 -7.32 -8.75 0.92
N SER A 24 -8.06 -8.17 1.85
CA SER A 24 -9.30 -8.70 2.41
C SER A 24 -10.59 -8.06 1.90
N LYS A 25 -10.47 -7.20 0.89
CA LYS A 25 -11.64 -6.55 0.28
C LYS A 25 -12.70 -7.58 -0.14
N THR A 26 -13.97 -7.26 0.16
CA THR A 26 -15.15 -8.09 -0.13
C THR A 26 -15.21 -9.44 0.60
N LYS A 27 -14.29 -9.72 1.52
CA LYS A 27 -14.30 -10.95 2.32
C LYS A 27 -14.98 -10.70 3.67
N PRO A 28 -15.72 -11.69 4.20
CA PRO A 28 -16.37 -11.57 5.50
C PRO A 28 -15.33 -11.59 6.64
N VAL A 29 -15.70 -11.05 7.80
CA VAL A 29 -14.84 -11.02 9.00
C VAL A 29 -14.37 -12.42 9.41
N SER A 30 -15.20 -13.46 9.21
CA SER A 30 -14.82 -14.85 9.51
C SER A 30 -13.55 -15.31 8.76
N ASP A 31 -13.41 -14.92 7.50
CA ASP A 31 -12.24 -15.26 6.67
C ASP A 31 -10.99 -14.51 7.16
N LEU A 32 -11.16 -13.25 7.53
CA LEU A 32 -10.08 -12.45 8.09
C LEU A 32 -9.63 -13.00 9.44
N MET A 33 -10.57 -13.47 10.27
CA MET A 33 -10.25 -14.10 11.56
C MET A 33 -9.49 -15.41 11.40
N GLU A 34 -9.76 -16.22 10.36
CA GLU A 34 -8.95 -17.40 10.06
C GLU A 34 -7.49 -17.01 9.73
N ALA A 35 -7.29 -15.98 8.89
CA ALA A 35 -5.96 -15.45 8.59
C ALA A 35 -5.30 -14.83 9.84
N TYR A 36 -6.04 -14.10 10.66
CA TYR A 36 -5.57 -13.52 11.91
C TYR A 36 -5.08 -14.59 12.89
N ASN A 37 -5.85 -15.67 13.08
CA ASN A 37 -5.50 -16.80 13.94
C ASN A 37 -4.26 -17.57 13.41
N ALA A 38 -4.02 -17.51 12.09
CA ALA A 38 -2.79 -18.01 11.45
C ALA A 38 -1.60 -17.00 11.56
N GLY A 39 -1.73 -15.96 12.38
CA GLY A 39 -0.67 -14.99 12.65
C GLY A 39 -0.58 -13.82 11.68
N GLN A 40 -1.57 -13.60 10.80
CA GLN A 40 -1.60 -12.41 9.95
C GLN A 40 -2.04 -11.19 10.77
N ARG A 41 -1.34 -10.06 10.58
CA ARG A 41 -1.64 -8.81 11.29
C ARG A 41 -1.81 -7.62 10.35
N ILE A 42 -1.40 -7.72 9.09
CA ILE A 42 -1.47 -6.65 8.11
C ILE A 42 -2.55 -7.00 7.09
N PHE A 43 -3.63 -6.23 7.08
CA PHE A 43 -4.75 -6.40 6.15
C PHE A 43 -4.93 -5.18 5.27
N GLY A 44 -5.28 -5.40 3.99
CA GLY A 44 -5.44 -4.34 3.01
C GLY A 44 -6.86 -4.23 2.48
N GLU A 45 -7.40 -3.01 2.50
CA GLU A 45 -8.75 -2.70 2.02
C GLU A 45 -8.72 -1.65 0.90
N ASN A 46 -9.69 -1.76 -0.02
CA ASN A 46 -9.84 -0.81 -1.12
C ASN A 46 -10.85 0.30 -0.82
N LYS A 47 -11.75 0.09 0.14
CA LYS A 47 -12.81 1.02 0.51
C LYS A 47 -12.70 1.37 1.98
N ILE A 48 -12.66 2.67 2.27
CA ILE A 48 -12.51 3.18 3.64
C ILE A 48 -13.66 2.72 4.54
N GLN A 49 -14.91 2.71 4.03
CA GLN A 49 -16.06 2.27 4.82
C GLN A 49 -15.93 0.81 5.21
N GLU A 50 -15.63 -0.09 4.26
CA GLU A 50 -15.42 -1.50 4.55
C GLU A 50 -14.30 -1.73 5.57
N MET A 51 -13.21 -0.95 5.46
CA MET A 51 -12.10 -1.01 6.42
C MET A 51 -12.53 -0.57 7.82
N ALA A 52 -13.32 0.51 7.91
CA ALA A 52 -13.82 1.02 9.19
C ALA A 52 -14.78 0.03 9.87
N ASP A 53 -15.71 -0.56 9.09
CA ASP A 53 -16.65 -1.55 9.62
C ASP A 53 -15.90 -2.77 10.17
N LYS A 54 -14.90 -3.29 9.44
CA LYS A 54 -14.06 -4.39 9.88
C LYS A 54 -13.18 -4.03 11.08
N TYR A 55 -12.66 -2.81 11.13
CA TYR A 55 -11.89 -2.33 12.28
C TYR A 55 -12.72 -2.39 13.57
N GLU A 56 -14.02 -2.06 13.52
CA GLU A 56 -14.87 -2.12 14.72
C GLU A 56 -15.06 -3.55 15.23
N GLU A 57 -15.16 -4.53 14.35
CA GLU A 57 -15.46 -5.93 14.68
C GLU A 57 -14.21 -6.77 15.00
N MET A 58 -13.03 -6.33 14.56
CA MET A 58 -11.81 -7.15 14.63
C MET A 58 -10.84 -6.69 15.74
N PRO A 59 -9.85 -7.53 16.11
CA PRO A 59 -8.81 -7.18 17.09
C PRO A 59 -8.08 -5.89 16.74
N LYS A 60 -7.78 -5.08 17.75
CA LYS A 60 -7.21 -3.73 17.58
C LYS A 60 -5.68 -3.72 17.35
N ASP A 61 -5.02 -4.87 17.40
CA ASP A 61 -3.61 -5.06 17.04
C ASP A 61 -3.38 -5.27 15.52
N ILE A 62 -4.45 -5.23 14.74
CA ILE A 62 -4.38 -5.29 13.28
C ILE A 62 -3.84 -3.97 12.72
N GLN A 63 -2.87 -4.10 11.81
CA GLN A 63 -2.36 -2.99 11.02
C GLN A 63 -3.16 -2.89 9.71
N TRP A 64 -4.05 -1.91 9.65
CA TRP A 64 -4.90 -1.68 8.50
C TRP A 64 -4.18 -0.85 7.45
N HIS A 65 -4.07 -1.37 6.22
CA HIS A 65 -3.52 -0.69 5.07
C HIS A 65 -4.62 -0.28 4.09
N MET A 66 -4.70 1.01 3.78
CA MET A 66 -5.56 1.51 2.71
C MET A 66 -4.82 1.39 1.39
N ILE A 67 -5.22 0.44 0.55
CA ILE A 67 -4.52 0.11 -0.70
C ILE A 67 -5.27 0.53 -1.97
N GLY A 68 -6.49 1.03 -1.84
CA GLY A 68 -7.29 1.58 -2.94
C GLY A 68 -7.16 3.09 -3.09
N HIS A 69 -7.82 3.64 -4.13
CA HIS A 69 -7.90 5.08 -4.32
C HIS A 69 -8.61 5.77 -3.14
N VAL A 70 -8.04 6.87 -2.67
CA VAL A 70 -8.50 7.60 -1.49
C VAL A 70 -9.20 8.89 -1.88
N GLN A 71 -10.50 8.96 -1.61
CA GLN A 71 -11.23 10.23 -1.70
C GLN A 71 -10.86 11.12 -0.51
N THR A 72 -10.43 12.35 -0.79
CA THR A 72 -9.96 13.30 0.22
C THR A 72 -10.96 13.52 1.37
N ASN A 73 -12.26 13.63 1.07
CA ASN A 73 -13.32 13.83 2.06
C ASN A 73 -13.60 12.60 2.97
N LYS A 74 -13.04 11.44 2.62
CA LYS A 74 -13.19 10.19 3.39
C LYS A 74 -12.03 9.91 4.33
N VAL A 75 -10.92 10.63 4.23
CA VAL A 75 -9.71 10.42 5.07
C VAL A 75 -10.04 10.42 6.56
N LYS A 76 -10.92 11.32 7.00
CA LYS A 76 -11.34 11.44 8.41
C LYS A 76 -11.87 10.15 9.04
N PHE A 77 -12.43 9.23 8.25
CA PHE A 77 -13.00 7.98 8.76
C PHE A 77 -11.95 6.89 9.03
N MET A 78 -10.79 6.95 8.37
CA MET A 78 -9.71 5.99 8.59
C MET A 78 -8.55 6.56 9.42
N ALA A 79 -8.41 7.87 9.52
CA ALA A 79 -7.32 8.53 10.23
C ALA A 79 -7.15 8.08 11.69
N PRO A 80 -8.21 7.73 12.46
CA PRO A 80 -8.04 7.23 13.82
C PRO A 80 -7.25 5.92 13.94
N PHE A 81 -7.22 5.05 12.91
CA PHE A 81 -6.69 3.69 13.05
C PHE A 81 -5.83 3.19 11.90
N VAL A 82 -5.89 3.79 10.69
CA VAL A 82 -5.09 3.34 9.55
C VAL A 82 -3.60 3.36 9.88
N SER A 83 -2.88 2.30 9.47
CA SER A 83 -1.44 2.18 9.70
C SER A 83 -0.63 2.69 8.51
N LEU A 84 -1.06 2.37 7.28
CA LEU A 84 -0.36 2.78 6.06
C LEU A 84 -1.36 3.07 4.94
N ILE A 85 -1.18 4.20 4.25
CA ILE A 85 -1.95 4.57 3.07
C ILE A 85 -1.07 4.43 1.84
N HIS A 86 -1.41 3.50 0.92
CA HIS A 86 -0.60 3.22 -0.27
C HIS A 86 -0.93 4.14 -1.44
N GLY A 87 -2.17 4.62 -1.52
CA GLY A 87 -2.71 5.32 -2.69
C GLY A 87 -2.61 6.85 -2.59
N VAL A 88 -1.47 7.41 -2.19
CA VAL A 88 -1.30 8.86 -2.16
C VAL A 88 -0.80 9.35 -3.52
N ASP A 89 -1.67 10.03 -4.25
CA ASP A 89 -1.48 10.45 -5.63
C ASP A 89 -1.48 11.98 -5.84
N SER A 90 -1.47 12.76 -4.76
CA SER A 90 -1.44 14.22 -4.85
C SER A 90 -1.00 14.90 -3.56
N LEU A 91 -0.41 16.09 -3.68
CA LEU A 91 -0.09 16.93 -2.53
C LEU A 91 -1.34 17.30 -1.72
N LYS A 92 -2.46 17.55 -2.41
CA LYS A 92 -3.75 17.86 -1.75
C LYS A 92 -4.23 16.73 -0.85
N LEU A 93 -4.11 15.47 -1.29
CA LEU A 93 -4.47 14.31 -0.47
C LEU A 93 -3.53 14.21 0.73
N LEU A 94 -2.24 14.39 0.52
CA LEU A 94 -1.24 14.35 1.59
C LEU A 94 -1.48 15.41 2.67
N GLN A 95 -1.86 16.65 2.25
CA GLN A 95 -2.25 17.72 3.17
C GLN A 95 -3.46 17.34 4.02
N GLU A 96 -4.49 16.72 3.43
CA GLU A 96 -5.67 16.28 4.18
C GLU A 96 -5.32 15.12 5.13
N ILE A 97 -4.47 14.17 4.72
CA ILE A 97 -3.99 13.11 5.61
C ILE A 97 -3.26 13.72 6.81
N ASN A 98 -2.34 14.66 6.59
CA ASN A 98 -1.60 15.35 7.65
C ASN A 98 -2.54 16.09 8.61
N LYS A 99 -3.54 16.80 8.09
CA LYS A 99 -4.55 17.51 8.87
C LYS A 99 -5.39 16.55 9.74
N GLN A 100 -5.84 15.44 9.19
CA GLN A 100 -6.63 14.47 9.94
C GLN A 100 -5.77 13.67 10.93
N ALA A 101 -4.52 13.38 10.61
CA ALA A 101 -3.57 12.76 11.52
C ALA A 101 -3.31 13.67 12.74
N LEU A 102 -3.09 14.98 12.52
CA LEU A 102 -2.96 15.96 13.59
C LEU A 102 -4.18 15.97 14.52
N LYS A 103 -5.40 15.97 13.98
CA LYS A 103 -6.65 15.94 14.78
C LYS A 103 -6.78 14.70 15.66
N ASN A 104 -6.15 13.59 15.26
CA ASN A 104 -6.17 12.32 15.98
C ASN A 104 -4.90 12.10 16.82
N ASN A 105 -4.02 13.10 16.94
CA ASN A 105 -2.73 13.01 17.65
C ASN A 105 -1.86 11.84 17.14
N ARG A 106 -1.83 11.64 15.82
CA ARG A 106 -1.10 10.55 15.18
C ARG A 106 -0.10 11.06 14.15
N ILE A 107 0.84 10.18 13.80
CA ILE A 107 1.62 10.26 12.57
C ILE A 107 1.14 9.09 11.71
N ILE A 108 0.73 9.37 10.47
CA ILE A 108 0.24 8.35 9.54
C ILE A 108 1.29 8.10 8.45
N ASP A 109 1.61 6.82 8.24
CA ASP A 109 2.55 6.40 7.21
C ASP A 109 1.88 6.41 5.84
N CYS A 110 2.62 6.84 4.81
CA CYS A 110 2.14 6.99 3.45
C CYS A 110 3.13 6.42 2.44
N LEU A 111 2.61 5.86 1.35
CA LEU A 111 3.37 5.61 0.12
C LEU A 111 2.84 6.53 -0.97
N LEU A 112 3.73 7.05 -1.80
CA LEU A 112 3.34 7.81 -2.98
C LEU A 112 3.04 6.83 -4.12
N GLN A 113 1.84 6.92 -4.68
CA GLN A 113 1.44 6.06 -5.79
C GLN A 113 1.96 6.64 -7.10
N ILE A 114 2.72 5.81 -7.83
CA ILE A 114 3.31 6.16 -9.11
C ILE A 114 2.54 5.47 -10.23
N TYR A 115 2.26 6.21 -11.29
CA TYR A 115 1.68 5.68 -12.51
C TYR A 115 2.77 5.02 -13.35
N ILE A 116 2.76 3.69 -13.43
CA ILE A 116 3.74 2.89 -14.17
C ILE A 116 3.12 2.02 -15.27
N ALA A 117 1.81 1.83 -15.24
CA ALA A 117 1.10 0.98 -16.19
C ALA A 117 0.89 1.69 -17.53
N GLU A 118 0.83 0.94 -18.61
CA GLU A 118 0.44 1.46 -19.94
C GLU A 118 -1.08 1.59 -20.11
N GLU A 119 -1.88 1.32 -19.06
CA GLU A 119 -3.34 1.46 -19.06
C GLU A 119 -3.77 2.84 -18.58
N GLU A 120 -4.58 3.56 -19.34
CA GLU A 120 -5.08 4.92 -19.00
C GLU A 120 -5.96 5.00 -17.74
N SER A 121 -6.46 3.87 -17.24
CA SER A 121 -7.40 3.81 -16.12
C SER A 121 -6.76 3.81 -14.72
N LYS A 122 -5.44 3.93 -14.61
CA LYS A 122 -4.75 3.89 -13.32
C LYS A 122 -4.39 5.26 -12.80
N PHE A 123 -4.48 5.39 -11.47
CA PHE A 123 -4.12 6.59 -10.72
C PHE A 123 -2.62 6.56 -10.40
N GLY A 124 -2.06 7.71 -10.13
CA GLY A 124 -0.69 7.86 -9.68
C GLY A 124 -0.05 9.14 -10.19
N LEU A 125 1.04 9.51 -9.53
CA LEU A 125 1.91 10.61 -9.94
C LEU A 125 2.80 10.17 -11.09
N ASP A 126 3.06 11.07 -12.02
CA ASP A 126 4.21 10.93 -12.90
C ASP A 126 5.52 11.37 -12.21
N GLU A 127 6.67 11.19 -12.88
CA GLU A 127 7.97 11.54 -12.28
C GLU A 127 8.12 13.05 -12.04
N SER A 128 7.52 13.90 -12.86
CA SER A 128 7.55 15.36 -12.69
C SER A 128 6.74 15.79 -11.47
N GLU A 129 5.53 15.26 -11.34
CA GLU A 129 4.64 15.49 -10.20
C GLU A 129 5.25 14.98 -8.88
N LEU A 130 5.88 13.78 -8.93
CA LEU A 130 6.59 13.23 -7.79
C LEU A 130 7.73 14.14 -7.34
N ASN A 131 8.58 14.59 -8.26
CA ASN A 131 9.68 15.49 -7.96
C ASN A 131 9.20 16.83 -7.43
N ALA A 132 8.13 17.39 -8.01
CA ALA A 132 7.51 18.62 -7.54
C ALA A 132 6.97 18.47 -6.10
N LEU A 133 6.28 17.36 -5.81
CA LEU A 133 5.76 17.05 -4.47
C LEU A 133 6.91 16.93 -3.45
N LEU A 134 7.93 16.14 -3.76
CA LEU A 134 9.07 15.92 -2.85
C LEU A 134 9.91 17.17 -2.59
N SER A 135 9.90 18.12 -3.52
CA SER A 135 10.64 19.38 -3.41
C SER A 135 9.79 20.50 -2.78
N SER A 136 8.50 20.27 -2.56
CA SER A 136 7.59 21.33 -2.09
C SER A 136 7.92 21.78 -0.67
N SER A 137 7.70 23.07 -0.41
CA SER A 137 7.81 23.65 0.94
C SER A 137 6.75 23.09 1.88
N GLU A 138 5.56 22.83 1.34
CA GLU A 138 4.42 22.29 2.08
C GLU A 138 4.72 20.93 2.68
N LEU A 139 5.40 20.04 1.93
CA LEU A 139 5.80 18.73 2.48
C LEU A 139 6.69 18.87 3.70
N LYS A 140 7.64 19.80 3.69
CA LYS A 140 8.58 20.01 4.82
C LYS A 140 7.88 20.45 6.10
N GLU A 141 6.72 21.11 5.98
CA GLU A 141 5.91 21.58 7.10
C GLU A 141 4.98 20.53 7.69
N MET A 142 4.74 19.42 6.98
CA MET A 142 3.87 18.34 7.44
C MET A 142 4.55 17.49 8.52
N LYS A 143 4.06 17.56 9.76
CA LYS A 143 4.65 16.88 10.93
C LYS A 143 3.90 15.61 11.33
N ASN A 144 2.72 15.36 10.76
CA ASN A 144 1.84 14.27 11.15
C ASN A 144 1.71 13.19 10.07
N ILE A 145 2.64 13.16 9.11
CA ILE A 145 2.78 12.08 8.12
C ILE A 145 4.24 11.65 8.02
N ARG A 146 4.45 10.40 7.53
CA ARG A 146 5.76 9.93 7.06
C ARG A 146 5.60 9.29 5.69
N ILE A 147 6.43 9.68 4.74
CA ILE A 147 6.54 9.00 3.45
C ILE A 147 7.57 7.88 3.58
N LEU A 148 7.12 6.63 3.47
CA LEU A 148 7.96 5.44 3.61
C LEU A 148 8.43 4.88 2.28
N GLY A 149 7.88 5.34 1.16
CA GLY A 149 8.26 4.81 -0.14
C GLY A 149 7.24 5.02 -1.23
N LEU A 150 7.27 4.12 -2.20
CA LEU A 150 6.42 4.18 -3.39
C LEU A 150 5.49 2.97 -3.48
N MET A 151 4.38 3.17 -4.18
CA MET A 151 3.47 2.10 -4.59
C MET A 151 3.23 2.20 -6.10
N GLY A 152 3.15 1.04 -6.76
CA GLY A 152 2.75 0.95 -8.15
C GLY A 152 1.94 -0.32 -8.44
N MET A 153 1.20 -0.27 -9.53
CA MET A 153 0.47 -1.41 -10.07
C MET A 153 0.81 -1.54 -11.56
N ALA A 154 1.30 -2.70 -11.94
CA ALA A 154 1.53 -3.01 -13.36
C ALA A 154 0.22 -3.18 -14.12
N THR A 155 0.31 -3.10 -15.43
CA THR A 155 -0.79 -3.41 -16.35
C THR A 155 -1.33 -4.81 -16.07
N PHE A 156 -2.66 -4.97 -16.12
CA PHE A 156 -3.30 -6.27 -16.00
C PHE A 156 -3.18 -7.03 -17.33
N THR A 157 -2.11 -7.80 -17.47
CA THR A 157 -1.75 -8.56 -18.68
C THR A 157 -1.06 -9.88 -18.32
N GLU A 158 -1.03 -10.81 -19.27
CA GLU A 158 -0.21 -12.03 -19.18
C GLU A 158 1.21 -11.82 -19.76
N ASP A 159 1.51 -10.66 -20.32
CA ASP A 159 2.86 -10.33 -20.82
C ASP A 159 3.81 -10.04 -19.65
N HIS A 160 4.55 -11.06 -19.24
CA HIS A 160 5.55 -10.96 -18.18
C HIS A 160 6.68 -9.95 -18.50
N ASN A 161 7.01 -9.72 -19.78
CA ASN A 161 8.04 -8.75 -20.13
C ASN A 161 7.56 -7.32 -19.88
N GLN A 162 6.31 -7.03 -20.23
CA GLN A 162 5.68 -5.75 -19.92
C GLN A 162 5.61 -5.51 -18.40
N ILE A 163 5.09 -6.47 -17.64
CA ILE A 163 5.01 -6.39 -16.19
C ILE A 163 6.40 -6.14 -15.57
N LYS A 164 7.42 -6.88 -16.04
CA LYS A 164 8.81 -6.73 -15.57
C LYS A 164 9.36 -5.34 -15.87
N LYS A 165 9.12 -4.82 -17.08
CA LYS A 165 9.51 -3.47 -17.49
C LYS A 165 8.92 -2.41 -16.55
N GLU A 166 7.60 -2.50 -16.27
CA GLU A 166 6.89 -1.57 -15.41
C GLU A 166 7.38 -1.62 -13.95
N PHE A 167 7.58 -2.82 -13.38
CA PHE A 167 8.15 -2.95 -12.03
C PHE A 167 9.60 -2.47 -11.94
N THR A 168 10.41 -2.76 -12.95
CA THR A 168 11.80 -2.26 -13.03
C THR A 168 11.82 -0.73 -13.12
N HIS A 169 10.87 -0.14 -13.84
CA HIS A 169 10.71 1.31 -13.93
C HIS A 169 10.38 1.91 -12.56
N LEU A 170 9.43 1.35 -11.81
CA LEU A 170 9.14 1.81 -10.44
C LEU A 170 10.37 1.72 -9.53
N LYS A 171 11.12 0.63 -9.64
CA LYS A 171 12.36 0.46 -8.86
C LYS A 171 13.41 1.51 -9.23
N SER A 172 13.57 1.82 -10.52
CA SER A 172 14.50 2.86 -10.96
C SER A 172 14.13 4.25 -10.46
N ILE A 173 12.82 4.58 -10.46
CA ILE A 173 12.31 5.80 -9.84
C ILE A 173 12.66 5.84 -8.35
N PHE A 174 12.37 4.77 -7.62
CA PHE A 174 12.66 4.67 -6.19
C PHE A 174 14.15 4.88 -5.89
N ASP A 175 15.04 4.27 -6.67
CA ASP A 175 16.49 4.41 -6.49
C ASP A 175 17.01 5.80 -6.84
N SER A 176 16.35 6.49 -7.79
CA SER A 176 16.72 7.85 -8.21
C SER A 176 16.33 8.92 -7.19
N ILE A 177 15.26 8.70 -6.44
CA ILE A 177 14.76 9.64 -5.40
C ILE A 177 15.68 9.69 -4.19
N LYS A 178 16.94 9.35 -4.26
CA LYS A 178 17.82 9.28 -3.10
C LYS A 178 17.61 10.47 -2.16
N THR A 179 16.67 10.25 -1.27
CA THR A 179 16.47 10.89 0.01
C THR A 179 16.36 12.42 0.00
N PRO A 180 15.15 12.99 -0.09
CA PRO A 180 14.92 14.25 0.58
C PRO A 180 15.27 14.01 2.05
N LYS A 181 16.32 14.67 2.56
CA LYS A 181 16.67 14.63 3.99
C LYS A 181 15.66 15.47 4.77
N THR A 182 14.43 15.04 4.80
CA THR A 182 13.37 15.64 5.61
C THR A 182 12.97 14.65 6.69
N GLU A 183 12.66 15.12 7.88
CA GLU A 183 12.31 14.27 9.03
C GLU A 183 11.07 13.38 8.75
N ASN A 184 10.23 13.77 7.80
CA ASN A 184 9.00 13.08 7.40
C ASN A 184 9.14 12.22 6.13
N CYS A 185 10.36 11.95 5.66
CA CYS A 185 10.60 11.13 4.49
C CYS A 185 11.73 10.12 4.77
N ASN A 186 11.38 8.84 4.82
CA ASN A 186 12.30 7.72 5.02
C ASN A 186 11.96 6.58 4.05
N LEU A 187 12.51 6.65 2.84
CA LEU A 187 12.19 5.73 1.76
C LEU A 187 12.86 4.36 1.95
N ASN A 188 12.08 3.38 2.35
CA ASN A 188 12.52 2.00 2.55
C ASN A 188 11.54 0.95 2.00
N THR A 189 10.40 1.39 1.46
CA THR A 189 9.31 0.49 1.05
C THR A 189 8.94 0.68 -0.41
N ILE A 190 8.91 -0.42 -1.16
CA ILE A 190 8.31 -0.48 -2.50
C ILE A 190 7.17 -1.48 -2.44
N SER A 191 5.93 -0.96 -2.55
CA SER A 191 4.72 -1.78 -2.59
C SER A 191 4.32 -2.02 -4.04
N MET A 192 4.64 -3.18 -4.57
CA MET A 192 4.24 -3.64 -5.89
C MET A 192 4.10 -5.17 -5.90
N GLY A 193 3.27 -5.70 -6.80
CA GLY A 193 2.97 -7.12 -6.90
C GLY A 193 1.69 -7.53 -6.17
N MET A 194 0.90 -8.33 -6.88
CA MET A 194 -0.37 -8.90 -6.45
C MET A 194 -0.37 -10.42 -6.65
N SER A 195 -1.50 -11.09 -6.42
CA SER A 195 -1.59 -12.56 -6.48
C SER A 195 -1.05 -13.19 -7.78
N GLY A 196 -1.14 -12.49 -8.91
CA GLY A 196 -0.69 -13.00 -10.21
C GLY A 196 0.77 -12.70 -10.56
N ASP A 197 1.37 -11.70 -9.95
CA ASP A 197 2.67 -11.15 -10.39
C ASP A 197 3.67 -10.87 -9.24
N TYR A 198 3.32 -11.20 -7.98
CA TYR A 198 4.15 -10.87 -6.81
C TYR A 198 5.55 -11.46 -6.86
N LYS A 199 5.73 -12.64 -7.45
CA LYS A 199 7.07 -13.27 -7.57
C LYS A 199 7.96 -12.41 -8.46
N LEU A 200 7.45 -12.00 -9.61
CA LEU A 200 8.15 -11.12 -10.53
C LEU A 200 8.43 -9.75 -9.91
N ALA A 201 7.46 -9.21 -9.15
CA ALA A 201 7.64 -7.96 -8.42
C ALA A 201 8.81 -8.05 -7.40
N ILE A 202 8.92 -9.17 -6.68
CA ILE A 202 10.03 -9.41 -5.73
C ILE A 202 11.37 -9.47 -6.46
N GLU A 203 11.44 -10.16 -7.59
CA GLU A 203 12.65 -10.19 -8.44
C GLU A 203 13.05 -8.78 -8.90
N CYS A 204 12.08 -7.89 -9.09
CA CYS A 204 12.30 -6.48 -9.44
C CYS A 204 12.54 -5.57 -8.22
N GLY A 205 12.62 -6.11 -7.00
CA GLY A 205 12.96 -5.36 -5.79
C GLY A 205 11.78 -4.89 -4.94
N SER A 206 10.60 -5.50 -5.08
CA SER A 206 9.47 -5.27 -4.16
C SER A 206 9.83 -5.66 -2.74
N THR A 207 9.49 -4.79 -1.78
CA THR A 207 9.63 -5.07 -0.34
C THR A 207 8.28 -5.32 0.33
N MET A 208 7.18 -5.10 -0.39
CA MET A 208 5.82 -5.29 0.11
C MET A 208 4.89 -5.75 -1.02
N VAL A 209 4.22 -6.89 -0.82
CA VAL A 209 3.29 -7.48 -1.79
C VAL A 209 1.86 -7.50 -1.25
N ARG A 210 0.87 -7.34 -2.15
CA ARG A 210 -0.55 -7.25 -1.81
C ARG A 210 -1.29 -8.47 -2.37
N ILE A 211 -1.50 -9.47 -1.54
CA ILE A 211 -2.02 -10.78 -1.95
C ILE A 211 -3.44 -10.99 -1.43
N GLY A 212 -4.38 -11.23 -2.30
CA GLY A 212 -5.79 -11.46 -1.97
C GLY A 212 -6.28 -12.85 -2.39
N SER A 213 -6.54 -13.07 -3.68
CA SER A 213 -7.14 -14.30 -4.19
C SER A 213 -6.34 -15.56 -3.88
N SER A 214 -5.03 -15.47 -3.80
CA SER A 214 -4.17 -16.61 -3.42
C SER A 214 -4.28 -16.97 -1.94
N ILE A 215 -4.73 -16.04 -1.07
CA ILE A 215 -4.98 -16.30 0.36
C ILE A 215 -6.44 -16.72 0.56
N PHE A 216 -7.39 -15.88 0.16
CA PHE A 216 -8.80 -15.98 0.50
C PHE A 216 -9.66 -16.70 -0.56
N GLY A 217 -9.06 -17.10 -1.70
CA GLY A 217 -9.79 -17.62 -2.83
C GLY A 217 -10.37 -16.51 -3.74
N GLY A 218 -10.84 -16.90 -4.93
CA GLY A 218 -11.52 -16.00 -5.86
C GLY A 218 -12.80 -15.38 -5.28
N ARG A 219 -13.40 -14.46 -6.05
CA ARG A 219 -14.72 -13.89 -5.77
C ARG A 219 -15.82 -14.89 -6.11
#